data_598d5d23aa30d07cf396eef8c2021cb6
#
_entry.id   598d5d23aa30d07cf396eef8c2021cb6
#
_cell.length_a   1.000
_cell.length_b   1.000
_cell.length_c   1.000
_cell.angle_alpha   90.00
_cell.angle_beta   90.00
_cell.angle_gamma   90.00
#
_symmetry.space_group_name_H-M   'P 1'
#
loop_
_entity.id
_entity.type
_entity.pdbx_description
1 polymer ?
#
loop_
_entity_poly.entity_id
_entity_poly.type
_entity_poly.pdbx_seq_one_letter_code
_entity_poly.pdbx_strand_id
1 'polypeptide(L)'
;FVAEKADVEANARARQIYLVPLAGGEARAITSEGSSNTRPRWSPDSRRLAFVSNRSGSSQAWLMDADGKNARQLTSLSTEASGVLFSPDGKNLVFVSSVFPDCKDEACNKSKLEAQSKSKVKARLYTSLLYRHWDRWDDGRRSHLFVAPVEGGAARDLTPGPQDAPAYQLGGPDGYALSPDGKELCFVRNTEESPATSTNNDLFVVPLAGGAPKKISNNPADDTSPLYSPDGRHIAFRAQLRAGYESDRWRLMLHERASGAVTNLTESFDRWVGSVAWSPDSSRLFFTAEDRGREPIFTLPAGGGAVRLAIGGDAHL
;
A
#
# COMPACT_ATOMS: atom_id res chain seq x y z
N PHE A 1 -1.61 7.78 14.67
CA PHE A 1 -1.61 6.32 14.76
C PHE A 1 -3.03 5.77 14.83
N VAL A 2 -3.16 4.47 14.61
CA VAL A 2 -4.42 3.73 14.78
C VAL A 2 -4.31 2.87 16.05
N ALA A 3 -5.32 2.94 16.91
CA ALA A 3 -5.45 2.02 18.05
C ALA A 3 -6.67 1.11 17.84
N GLU A 4 -6.50 -0.16 18.17
CA GLU A 4 -7.57 -1.16 18.16
C GLU A 4 -7.99 -1.47 19.59
N LYS A 5 -9.28 -1.41 19.86
CA LYS A 5 -9.89 -1.86 21.10
C LYS A 5 -10.70 -3.13 20.83
N ALA A 6 -10.37 -4.20 21.54
CA ALA A 6 -11.17 -5.42 21.55
C ALA A 6 -12.24 -5.35 22.62
N ASP A 7 -13.46 -5.68 22.26
CA ASP A 7 -14.56 -5.94 23.18
C ASP A 7 -14.82 -7.45 23.18
N VAL A 8 -14.40 -8.12 24.24
CA VAL A 8 -14.47 -9.59 24.34
C VAL A 8 -15.91 -10.05 24.52
N GLU A 9 -16.73 -9.30 25.27
CA GLU A 9 -18.13 -9.68 25.51
C GLU A 9 -18.97 -9.54 24.26
N ALA A 10 -18.78 -8.46 23.49
CA ALA A 10 -19.46 -8.24 22.22
C ALA A 10 -18.82 -9.02 21.06
N ASN A 11 -17.68 -9.71 21.28
CA ASN A 11 -16.87 -10.32 20.23
C ASN A 11 -16.60 -9.35 19.04
N ALA A 12 -16.24 -8.12 19.37
CA ALA A 12 -16.09 -7.04 18.41
C ALA A 12 -14.73 -6.33 18.57
N ARG A 13 -14.30 -5.68 17.50
CA ARG A 13 -13.10 -4.84 17.49
C ARG A 13 -13.43 -3.49 16.87
N ALA A 14 -12.90 -2.44 17.47
CA ALA A 14 -13.01 -1.08 16.96
C ALA A 14 -11.62 -0.48 16.75
N ARG A 15 -11.37 0.07 15.56
CA ARG A 15 -10.15 0.79 15.20
C ARG A 15 -10.45 2.26 15.07
N GLN A 16 -9.71 3.08 15.81
CA GLN A 16 -9.86 4.53 15.79
C GLN A 16 -8.51 5.21 15.55
N ILE A 17 -8.56 6.39 14.95
CA ILE A 17 -7.38 7.21 14.68
C ILE A 17 -7.16 8.15 15.86
N TYR A 18 -5.91 8.20 16.31
CA TYR A 18 -5.46 9.05 17.41
C TYR A 18 -4.37 10.02 16.94
N LEU A 19 -4.36 11.20 17.50
CA LEU A 19 -3.25 12.16 17.42
C LEU A 19 -2.52 12.23 18.75
N VAL A 20 -1.19 12.32 18.66
CA VAL A 20 -0.31 12.59 19.79
C VAL A 20 0.70 13.67 19.40
N PRO A 21 0.99 14.67 20.25
CA PRO A 21 2.01 15.67 19.97
C PRO A 21 3.40 15.02 19.90
N LEU A 22 4.26 15.42 18.94
CA LEU A 22 5.63 14.92 18.83
C LEU A 22 6.48 15.26 20.08
N ALA A 23 6.16 16.35 20.76
CA ALA A 23 6.82 16.74 22.01
C ALA A 23 6.39 15.90 23.23
N GLY A 24 5.53 14.90 23.03
CA GLY A 24 4.92 14.13 24.10
C GLY A 24 3.61 14.74 24.59
N GLY A 25 2.87 13.98 25.38
CA GLY A 25 1.56 14.35 25.91
C GLY A 25 0.51 13.28 25.67
N GLU A 26 -0.74 13.57 26.02
CA GLU A 26 -1.84 12.62 25.86
C GLU A 26 -2.26 12.46 24.40
N ALA A 27 -2.48 11.22 24.00
CA ALA A 27 -3.08 10.90 22.72
C ALA A 27 -4.60 11.14 22.78
N ARG A 28 -5.15 11.83 21.79
CA ARG A 28 -6.60 12.05 21.67
C ARG A 28 -7.16 11.34 20.45
N ALA A 29 -8.30 10.68 20.59
CA ALA A 29 -9.05 10.15 19.47
C ALA A 29 -9.59 11.27 18.60
N ILE A 30 -9.47 11.13 17.27
CA ILE A 30 -10.02 12.07 16.28
C ILE A 30 -11.09 11.43 15.42
N THR A 31 -11.36 10.12 15.61
CA THR A 31 -12.50 9.42 15.04
C THR A 31 -13.26 8.68 16.12
N SER A 32 -14.57 8.54 15.95
CA SER A 32 -15.46 7.81 16.88
C SER A 32 -16.56 7.04 16.18
N GLU A 33 -16.90 7.42 14.95
CA GLU A 33 -17.95 6.77 14.15
C GLU A 33 -17.38 5.60 13.36
N GLY A 34 -18.20 4.55 13.18
CA GLY A 34 -17.81 3.32 12.53
C GLY A 34 -16.91 2.45 13.40
N SER A 35 -16.79 1.17 13.03
CA SER A 35 -15.96 0.19 13.75
C SER A 35 -14.53 0.12 13.21
N SER A 36 -14.25 0.69 12.04
CA SER A 36 -12.94 0.64 11.40
C SER A 36 -12.58 1.98 10.77
N ASN A 37 -11.62 2.68 11.38
CA ASN A 37 -10.98 3.88 10.87
C ASN A 37 -9.49 3.64 10.81
N THR A 38 -8.92 3.55 9.62
CA THR A 38 -7.56 3.04 9.40
C THR A 38 -6.81 3.87 8.37
N ARG A 39 -5.51 3.64 8.28
CA ARG A 39 -4.61 4.20 7.26
C ARG A 39 -4.66 5.72 7.14
N PRO A 40 -4.53 6.47 8.26
CA PRO A 40 -4.48 7.92 8.18
C PRO A 40 -3.25 8.38 7.38
N ARG A 41 -3.46 9.39 6.53
CA ARG A 41 -2.42 10.05 5.75
C ARG A 41 -2.61 11.55 5.81
N TRP A 42 -1.58 12.28 6.16
CA TRP A 42 -1.58 13.73 6.15
C TRP A 42 -1.62 14.25 4.71
N SER A 43 -2.37 15.32 4.49
CA SER A 43 -2.21 16.13 3.29
C SER A 43 -0.83 16.83 3.30
N PRO A 44 -0.24 17.14 2.13
CA PRO A 44 1.08 17.78 2.06
C PRO A 44 1.18 19.10 2.82
N ASP A 45 0.07 19.85 2.94
CA ASP A 45 -0.02 21.10 3.70
C ASP A 45 -0.31 20.89 5.20
N SER A 46 -0.39 19.63 5.66
CA SER A 46 -0.69 19.22 7.03
C SER A 46 -2.03 19.72 7.60
N ARG A 47 -2.96 20.15 6.75
CA ARG A 47 -4.26 20.69 7.18
C ARG A 47 -5.36 19.63 7.23
N ARG A 48 -5.21 18.56 6.47
CA ARG A 48 -6.23 17.50 6.33
C ARG A 48 -5.61 16.11 6.53
N LEU A 49 -6.48 15.16 6.84
CA LEU A 49 -6.19 13.74 6.89
C LEU A 49 -7.10 13.00 5.91
N ALA A 50 -6.51 12.13 5.08
CA ALA A 50 -7.24 11.10 4.37
C ALA A 50 -7.17 9.80 5.17
N PHE A 51 -8.23 9.02 5.17
CA PHE A 51 -8.29 7.75 5.88
C PHE A 51 -9.35 6.83 5.26
N VAL A 52 -9.32 5.57 5.63
CA VAL A 52 -10.34 4.59 5.26
C VAL A 52 -11.29 4.37 6.42
N SER A 53 -12.60 4.45 6.17
CA SER A 53 -13.62 4.27 7.19
C SER A 53 -14.82 3.49 6.68
N ASN A 54 -15.39 2.64 7.55
CA ASN A 54 -16.64 1.90 7.27
C ASN A 54 -17.89 2.55 7.87
N ARG A 55 -17.82 3.80 8.30
CA ARG A 55 -18.95 4.53 8.94
C ARG A 55 -20.18 4.70 8.05
N SER A 56 -20.03 4.60 6.73
CA SER A 56 -21.14 4.62 5.76
C SER A 56 -21.67 3.23 5.40
N GLY A 57 -21.29 2.20 6.15
CA GLY A 57 -21.71 0.81 5.93
C GLY A 57 -20.70 -0.07 5.21
N SER A 58 -19.79 0.51 4.43
CA SER A 58 -18.68 -0.17 3.76
C SER A 58 -17.41 0.68 3.81
N SER A 59 -16.26 0.06 3.54
CA SER A 59 -14.95 0.74 3.57
C SER A 59 -14.83 1.73 2.41
N GLN A 60 -14.69 3.02 2.73
CA GLN A 60 -14.57 4.09 1.77
C GLN A 60 -13.41 5.03 2.14
N ALA A 61 -12.91 5.78 1.16
CA ALA A 61 -11.97 6.87 1.41
C ALA A 61 -12.72 8.09 1.96
N TRP A 62 -12.18 8.65 3.03
CA TRP A 62 -12.70 9.82 3.73
C TRP A 62 -11.64 10.89 3.89
N LEU A 63 -12.08 12.11 4.03
CA LEU A 63 -11.25 13.28 4.36
C LEU A 63 -11.81 13.96 5.60
N MET A 64 -10.93 14.50 6.44
CA MET A 64 -11.27 15.33 7.58
C MET A 64 -10.21 16.40 7.81
N ASP A 65 -10.52 17.43 8.55
CA ASP A 65 -9.55 18.41 9.00
C ASP A 65 -8.58 17.79 10.01
N ALA A 66 -7.40 18.40 10.18
CA ALA A 66 -6.35 17.90 11.08
C ALA A 66 -6.79 17.79 12.54
N ASP A 67 -7.82 18.53 12.95
CA ASP A 67 -8.41 18.47 14.30
C ASP A 67 -9.45 17.35 14.47
N GLY A 68 -9.79 16.62 13.39
CA GLY A 68 -10.77 15.55 13.36
C GLY A 68 -12.19 16.00 12.97
N LYS A 69 -12.39 17.29 12.68
CA LYS A 69 -13.70 17.82 12.27
C LYS A 69 -13.93 17.73 10.75
N ASN A 70 -15.14 18.08 10.33
CA ASN A 70 -15.55 18.20 8.92
C ASN A 70 -15.26 16.93 8.10
N ALA A 71 -15.45 15.74 8.72
CA ALA A 71 -15.27 14.49 8.02
C ALA A 71 -16.28 14.36 6.87
N ARG A 72 -15.76 14.10 5.65
CA ARG A 72 -16.58 13.87 4.46
C ARG A 72 -16.12 12.65 3.69
N GLN A 73 -17.06 11.94 3.13
CA GLN A 73 -16.79 10.80 2.25
C GLN A 73 -16.30 11.28 0.88
N LEU A 74 -15.20 10.68 0.38
CA LEU A 74 -14.68 10.98 -0.93
C LEU A 74 -15.12 9.92 -1.98
N THR A 75 -15.18 8.65 -1.60
CA THR A 75 -15.58 7.57 -2.51
C THR A 75 -16.90 6.94 -2.09
N SER A 76 -17.68 6.46 -3.07
CA SER A 76 -18.92 5.73 -2.86
C SER A 76 -18.96 4.55 -3.83
N LEU A 77 -18.04 3.60 -3.63
CA LEU A 77 -17.84 2.45 -4.51
C LEU A 77 -18.48 1.21 -3.91
N SER A 78 -19.21 0.44 -4.72
CA SER A 78 -19.76 -0.86 -4.32
C SER A 78 -18.66 -1.89 -4.05
N THR A 79 -17.49 -1.67 -4.63
CA THR A 79 -16.28 -2.49 -4.49
C THR A 79 -15.36 -2.03 -3.37
N GLU A 80 -15.81 -1.04 -2.57
CA GLU A 80 -15.06 -0.45 -1.47
C GLU A 80 -13.79 0.30 -1.89
N ALA A 81 -13.16 0.99 -0.95
CA ALA A 81 -11.86 1.62 -1.14
C ALA A 81 -10.93 1.25 0.02
N SER A 82 -9.66 1.06 -0.30
CA SER A 82 -8.59 0.78 0.67
C SER A 82 -7.32 1.51 0.25
N GLY A 83 -6.35 1.61 1.15
CA GLY A 83 -5.09 2.32 0.90
C GLY A 83 -5.34 3.73 0.35
N VAL A 84 -4.87 4.75 1.01
CA VAL A 84 -5.07 6.13 0.55
C VAL A 84 -3.75 6.87 0.60
N LEU A 85 -3.40 7.60 -0.48
CA LEU A 85 -2.23 8.48 -0.55
C LEU A 85 -2.61 9.79 -1.24
N PHE A 86 -2.24 10.93 -0.65
CA PHE A 86 -2.34 12.21 -1.35
C PHE A 86 -1.29 12.31 -2.45
N SER A 87 -1.65 12.94 -3.56
CA SER A 87 -0.65 13.47 -4.48
C SER A 87 0.16 14.59 -3.80
N PRO A 88 1.44 14.79 -4.17
CA PRO A 88 2.30 15.80 -3.52
C PRO A 88 1.77 17.24 -3.60
N ASP A 89 0.95 17.54 -4.60
CA ASP A 89 0.27 18.84 -4.73
C ASP A 89 -1.04 18.95 -3.90
N GLY A 90 -1.43 17.87 -3.22
CA GLY A 90 -2.64 17.79 -2.40
C GLY A 90 -3.96 17.82 -3.17
N LYS A 91 -3.94 17.77 -4.51
CA LYS A 91 -5.14 17.89 -5.34
C LYS A 91 -5.85 16.59 -5.62
N ASN A 92 -5.12 15.48 -5.54
CA ASN A 92 -5.65 14.15 -5.83
C ASN A 92 -5.40 13.18 -4.67
N LEU A 93 -6.24 12.17 -4.59
CA LEU A 93 -6.06 11.01 -3.73
C LEU A 93 -5.93 9.77 -4.61
N VAL A 94 -4.88 8.98 -4.39
CA VAL A 94 -4.73 7.64 -4.96
C VAL A 94 -5.23 6.63 -3.94
N PHE A 95 -5.96 5.63 -4.39
CA PHE A 95 -6.50 4.55 -3.55
C PHE A 95 -6.64 3.25 -4.33
N VAL A 96 -6.89 2.16 -3.62
CA VAL A 96 -7.10 0.82 -4.20
C VAL A 96 -8.57 0.44 -4.09
N SER A 97 -9.13 -0.13 -5.15
CA SER A 97 -10.43 -0.81 -5.12
C SER A 97 -10.34 -2.14 -5.89
N SER A 98 -11.05 -3.16 -5.39
CA SER A 98 -11.10 -4.46 -6.05
C SER A 98 -12.30 -4.53 -6.99
N VAL A 99 -12.05 -4.46 -8.29
CA VAL A 99 -13.06 -4.35 -9.34
C VAL A 99 -13.10 -5.57 -10.25
N PHE A 100 -14.20 -5.79 -10.97
CA PHE A 100 -14.23 -6.79 -12.02
C PHE A 100 -13.49 -6.26 -13.26
N PRO A 101 -12.47 -6.96 -13.76
CA PRO A 101 -11.59 -6.46 -14.84
C PRO A 101 -12.31 -6.12 -16.15
N ASP A 102 -13.45 -6.73 -16.39
CA ASP A 102 -14.30 -6.50 -17.57
C ASP A 102 -15.32 -5.37 -17.36
N CYS A 103 -15.41 -4.79 -16.16
CA CYS A 103 -16.25 -3.62 -15.87
C CYS A 103 -15.48 -2.32 -16.16
N LYS A 104 -16.11 -1.42 -16.90
CA LYS A 104 -15.55 -0.10 -17.22
C LYS A 104 -15.97 1.00 -16.26
N ASP A 105 -16.95 0.75 -15.40
CA ASP A 105 -17.54 1.72 -14.50
C ASP A 105 -18.13 1.10 -13.23
N GLU A 106 -18.50 1.96 -12.30
CA GLU A 106 -19.10 1.58 -11.02
C GLU A 106 -20.47 0.88 -11.18
N ALA A 107 -21.26 1.29 -12.17
CA ALA A 107 -22.58 0.70 -12.40
C ALA A 107 -22.48 -0.79 -12.77
N CYS A 108 -21.49 -1.15 -13.59
CA CYS A 108 -21.19 -2.54 -13.93
C CYS A 108 -20.72 -3.32 -12.70
N ASN A 109 -19.79 -2.79 -11.92
CA ASN A 109 -19.31 -3.44 -10.69
C ASN A 109 -20.46 -3.70 -9.71
N LYS A 110 -21.29 -2.70 -9.46
CA LYS A 110 -22.46 -2.79 -8.59
C LYS A 110 -23.44 -3.85 -9.08
N SER A 111 -23.75 -3.86 -10.38
CA SER A 111 -24.67 -4.83 -10.97
C SER A 111 -24.18 -6.28 -10.79
N LYS A 112 -22.88 -6.53 -10.99
CA LYS A 112 -22.29 -7.86 -10.78
C LYS A 112 -22.34 -8.29 -9.31
N LEU A 113 -21.97 -7.42 -8.39
CA LEU A 113 -22.06 -7.70 -6.96
C LEU A 113 -23.50 -8.00 -6.51
N GLU A 114 -24.48 -7.23 -6.99
CA GLU A 114 -25.90 -7.49 -6.72
C GLU A 114 -26.36 -8.82 -7.31
N ALA A 115 -25.96 -9.15 -8.54
CA ALA A 115 -26.29 -10.43 -9.17
C ALA A 115 -25.72 -11.62 -8.37
N GLN A 116 -24.44 -11.52 -7.95
CA GLN A 116 -23.82 -12.53 -7.09
C GLN A 116 -24.55 -12.68 -5.74
N SER A 117 -24.89 -11.58 -5.09
CA SER A 117 -25.62 -11.58 -3.82
C SER A 117 -27.00 -12.21 -3.92
N LYS A 118 -27.75 -11.90 -4.98
CA LYS A 118 -29.11 -12.42 -5.25
C LYS A 118 -29.12 -13.86 -5.75
N SER A 119 -28.00 -14.39 -6.19
CA SER A 119 -27.89 -15.75 -6.72
C SER A 119 -28.25 -16.79 -5.66
N LYS A 120 -29.12 -17.74 -6.03
CA LYS A 120 -29.42 -18.91 -5.22
C LYS A 120 -28.31 -19.97 -5.27
N VAL A 121 -27.48 -19.92 -6.31
CA VAL A 121 -26.32 -20.82 -6.46
C VAL A 121 -25.21 -20.33 -5.53
N LYS A 122 -24.82 -21.19 -4.60
CA LYS A 122 -23.74 -20.92 -3.64
C LYS A 122 -22.46 -21.71 -3.96
N ALA A 123 -22.52 -22.59 -4.95
CA ALA A 123 -21.33 -23.27 -5.46
C ALA A 123 -20.41 -22.30 -6.19
N ARG A 124 -19.11 -22.51 -6.06
CA ARG A 124 -18.08 -21.78 -6.79
C ARG A 124 -17.37 -22.73 -7.75
N LEU A 125 -17.20 -22.32 -8.98
CA LEU A 125 -16.47 -23.06 -10.01
C LEU A 125 -15.19 -22.29 -10.34
N TYR A 126 -14.06 -22.97 -10.20
CA TYR A 126 -12.74 -22.43 -10.52
C TYR A 126 -12.13 -23.25 -11.65
N THR A 127 -11.60 -22.59 -12.65
CA THR A 127 -10.94 -23.20 -13.81
C THR A 127 -9.43 -22.99 -13.78
N SER A 128 -8.94 -22.22 -12.83
CA SER A 128 -7.50 -21.89 -12.64
C SER A 128 -7.20 -21.65 -11.17
N LEU A 129 -5.95 -21.70 -10.80
CA LEU A 129 -5.40 -21.24 -9.52
C LEU A 129 -5.01 -19.75 -9.62
N LEU A 130 -5.05 -18.95 -8.55
CA LEU A 130 -5.47 -19.33 -7.20
C LEU A 130 -7.00 -19.23 -7.10
N TYR A 131 -7.65 -20.23 -6.54
CA TYR A 131 -9.06 -20.17 -6.22
C TYR A 131 -9.32 -19.56 -4.82
N ARG A 132 -8.29 -19.48 -4.01
CA ARG A 132 -8.28 -18.92 -2.66
C ARG A 132 -6.91 -18.36 -2.31
N HIS A 133 -6.87 -17.23 -1.65
CA HIS A 133 -5.67 -16.71 -1.04
C HIS A 133 -5.92 -16.51 0.46
N TRP A 134 -5.17 -17.24 1.31
CA TRP A 134 -5.39 -17.32 2.75
C TRP A 134 -6.86 -17.69 3.06
N ASP A 135 -7.62 -16.81 3.71
CA ASP A 135 -9.03 -16.95 4.09
C ASP A 135 -10.01 -16.34 3.06
N ARG A 136 -9.51 -15.81 1.95
CA ARG A 136 -10.29 -15.16 0.89
C ARG A 136 -10.45 -16.05 -0.33
N TRP A 137 -11.70 -16.32 -0.70
CA TRP A 137 -12.01 -16.92 -2.00
C TRP A 137 -11.81 -15.91 -3.12
N ASP A 138 -11.24 -16.32 -4.23
CA ASP A 138 -11.26 -15.53 -5.45
C ASP A 138 -12.70 -15.37 -5.93
N ASP A 139 -13.15 -14.15 -6.06
CA ASP A 139 -14.51 -13.80 -6.53
C ASP A 139 -14.49 -13.16 -7.92
N GLY A 140 -13.35 -13.21 -8.60
CA GLY A 140 -13.13 -12.69 -9.93
C GLY A 140 -12.77 -11.20 -9.99
N ARG A 141 -12.71 -10.52 -8.84
CA ARG A 141 -12.24 -9.12 -8.77
C ARG A 141 -10.72 -9.06 -8.73
N ARG A 142 -10.18 -7.93 -9.17
CA ARG A 142 -8.74 -7.61 -9.09
C ARG A 142 -8.55 -6.25 -8.46
N SER A 143 -7.49 -6.12 -7.69
CA SER A 143 -7.08 -4.83 -7.12
C SER A 143 -6.61 -3.91 -8.23
N HIS A 144 -7.21 -2.72 -8.34
CA HIS A 144 -6.76 -1.67 -9.22
C HIS A 144 -6.45 -0.40 -8.44
N LEU A 145 -5.51 0.38 -8.94
CA LEU A 145 -5.16 1.70 -8.42
C LEU A 145 -5.98 2.77 -9.12
N PHE A 146 -6.64 3.58 -8.33
CA PHE A 146 -7.49 4.68 -8.78
C PHE A 146 -6.92 6.01 -8.34
N VAL A 147 -7.21 7.05 -9.11
CA VAL A 147 -6.97 8.45 -8.73
C VAL A 147 -8.27 9.23 -8.80
N ALA A 148 -8.55 10.04 -7.77
CA ALA A 148 -9.69 10.93 -7.74
C ALA A 148 -9.30 12.32 -7.23
N PRO A 149 -9.94 13.41 -7.73
CA PRO A 149 -9.76 14.74 -7.17
C PRO A 149 -10.20 14.81 -5.70
N VAL A 150 -9.41 15.45 -4.86
CA VAL A 150 -9.71 15.63 -3.43
C VAL A 150 -11.01 16.44 -3.23
N GLU A 151 -11.32 17.37 -4.11
CA GLU A 151 -12.53 18.17 -4.04
C GLU A 151 -13.79 17.45 -4.55
N GLY A 152 -13.64 16.20 -4.99
CA GLY A 152 -14.72 15.38 -5.54
C GLY A 152 -14.64 15.28 -7.07
N GLY A 153 -15.31 14.26 -7.60
CA GLY A 153 -15.30 13.94 -9.04
C GLY A 153 -15.15 12.45 -9.32
N ALA A 154 -15.20 12.08 -10.58
CA ALA A 154 -15.06 10.70 -10.98
C ALA A 154 -13.64 10.18 -10.72
N ALA A 155 -13.55 9.01 -10.10
CA ALA A 155 -12.31 8.28 -9.99
C ALA A 155 -11.91 7.67 -11.34
N ARG A 156 -10.61 7.69 -11.64
CA ARG A 156 -10.05 7.08 -12.84
C ARG A 156 -9.20 5.89 -12.46
N ASP A 157 -9.40 4.77 -13.14
CA ASP A 157 -8.57 3.58 -13.04
C ASP A 157 -7.22 3.81 -13.75
N LEU A 158 -6.12 3.62 -13.03
CA LEU A 158 -4.75 3.74 -13.52
C LEU A 158 -4.15 2.43 -13.99
N THR A 159 -4.74 1.31 -13.56
CA THR A 159 -4.16 -0.03 -13.78
C THR A 159 -5.19 -1.04 -14.29
N PRO A 160 -6.00 -0.69 -15.29
CA PRO A 160 -7.02 -1.60 -15.80
C PRO A 160 -6.37 -2.88 -16.35
N GLY A 161 -7.06 -4.01 -16.18
CA GLY A 161 -6.61 -5.30 -16.67
C GLY A 161 -6.88 -6.47 -15.73
N PRO A 162 -6.48 -7.68 -16.11
CA PRO A 162 -6.78 -8.89 -15.37
C PRO A 162 -5.83 -9.19 -14.21
N GLN A 163 -4.78 -8.38 -14.00
CA GLN A 163 -3.82 -8.57 -12.92
C GLN A 163 -4.10 -7.62 -11.75
N ASP A 164 -3.80 -8.08 -10.53
CA ASP A 164 -3.83 -7.24 -9.34
C ASP A 164 -2.75 -6.14 -9.40
N ALA A 165 -3.13 -4.91 -9.09
CA ALA A 165 -2.26 -3.76 -8.90
C ALA A 165 -2.78 -2.88 -7.74
N PRO A 166 -2.11 -2.85 -6.58
CA PRO A 166 -0.91 -3.62 -6.25
C PRO A 166 -1.20 -5.12 -6.16
N ALA A 167 -0.15 -5.95 -6.38
CA ALA A 167 -0.21 -7.37 -6.12
C ALA A 167 -0.64 -7.64 -4.68
N TYR A 168 -1.32 -8.76 -4.45
CA TYR A 168 -1.75 -9.14 -3.12
C TYR A 168 -0.55 -9.24 -2.16
N GLN A 169 -0.69 -8.62 -1.00
CA GLN A 169 0.29 -8.67 0.08
C GLN A 169 -0.41 -8.86 1.42
N LEU A 170 0.18 -9.65 2.32
CA LEU A 170 -0.24 -9.71 3.70
C LEU A 170 -0.01 -8.34 4.36
N GLY A 171 -1.01 -7.83 5.09
CA GLY A 171 -0.93 -6.51 5.73
C GLY A 171 -1.64 -5.40 4.96
N GLY A 172 -2.00 -5.62 3.70
CA GLY A 172 -2.85 -4.72 2.93
C GLY A 172 -2.16 -4.05 1.74
N PRO A 173 -2.80 -3.07 1.09
CA PRO A 173 -2.41 -2.53 -0.20
C PRO A 173 -1.30 -1.46 -0.08
N ASP A 174 -0.13 -1.81 0.43
CA ASP A 174 1.01 -0.87 0.60
C ASP A 174 2.07 -1.00 -0.52
N GLY A 175 1.81 -1.82 -1.53
CA GLY A 175 2.72 -2.07 -2.64
C GLY A 175 2.75 -0.96 -3.70
N TYR A 176 2.63 0.33 -3.32
CA TYR A 176 2.72 1.44 -4.26
C TYR A 176 3.17 2.76 -3.60
N ALA A 177 3.75 3.65 -4.40
CA ALA A 177 4.24 4.95 -3.98
C ALA A 177 4.09 5.99 -5.10
N LEU A 178 3.87 7.25 -4.74
CA LEU A 178 3.84 8.38 -5.66
C LEU A 178 5.22 9.04 -5.77
N SER A 179 5.58 9.45 -6.98
CA SER A 179 6.78 10.27 -7.17
C SER A 179 6.63 11.65 -6.51
N PRO A 180 7.71 12.25 -5.99
CA PRO A 180 7.63 13.55 -5.30
C PRO A 180 7.12 14.70 -6.18
N ASP A 181 7.29 14.59 -7.50
CA ASP A 181 6.76 15.56 -8.47
C ASP A 181 5.28 15.28 -8.85
N GLY A 182 4.68 14.22 -8.29
CA GLY A 182 3.29 13.85 -8.53
C GLY A 182 2.96 13.38 -9.94
N LYS A 183 3.95 13.07 -10.78
CA LYS A 183 3.71 12.73 -12.18
C LYS A 183 3.47 11.26 -12.43
N GLU A 184 3.97 10.38 -11.57
CA GLU A 184 3.86 8.94 -11.74
C GLU A 184 3.64 8.21 -10.41
N LEU A 185 3.15 7.00 -10.55
CA LEU A 185 2.93 6.03 -9.48
C LEU A 185 3.78 4.81 -9.76
N CYS A 186 4.61 4.38 -8.79
CA CYS A 186 5.26 3.08 -8.79
C CYS A 186 4.40 2.08 -8.02
N PHE A 187 4.25 0.87 -8.53
CA PHE A 187 3.43 -0.17 -7.90
C PHE A 187 3.95 -1.57 -8.21
N VAL A 188 3.54 -2.52 -7.40
CA VAL A 188 3.89 -3.94 -7.50
C VAL A 188 2.84 -4.69 -8.31
N ARG A 189 3.26 -5.57 -9.23
CA ARG A 189 2.38 -6.44 -9.99
C ARG A 189 3.06 -7.77 -10.29
N ASN A 190 2.32 -8.88 -10.18
CA ASN A 190 2.72 -10.15 -10.72
C ASN A 190 2.13 -10.31 -12.13
N THR A 191 2.97 -10.58 -13.12
CA THR A 191 2.55 -10.76 -14.52
C THR A 191 2.79 -12.17 -15.05
N GLU A 192 3.12 -13.10 -14.17
CA GLU A 192 3.28 -14.50 -14.55
C GLU A 192 1.95 -15.11 -14.98
N GLU A 193 2.01 -16.05 -15.89
CA GLU A 193 0.84 -16.76 -16.40
C GLU A 193 0.08 -17.51 -15.27
N SER A 194 0.82 -18.06 -14.32
CA SER A 194 0.28 -18.72 -13.13
C SER A 194 0.84 -18.07 -11.85
N PRO A 195 0.21 -17.02 -11.32
CA PRO A 195 0.63 -16.39 -10.05
C PRO A 195 0.67 -17.37 -8.88
N ALA A 196 -0.11 -18.47 -8.95
CA ALA A 196 -0.16 -19.50 -7.93
C ALA A 196 1.16 -20.26 -7.72
N THR A 197 2.02 -20.26 -8.72
CA THR A 197 3.30 -21.00 -8.71
C THR A 197 4.51 -20.09 -8.80
N SER A 198 4.29 -18.79 -8.62
CA SER A 198 5.34 -17.77 -8.78
C SER A 198 5.36 -16.81 -7.61
N THR A 199 6.56 -16.48 -7.14
CA THR A 199 6.81 -15.36 -6.21
C THR A 199 7.26 -14.10 -6.96
N ASN A 200 7.23 -14.10 -8.30
CA ASN A 200 7.80 -13.04 -9.14
C ASN A 200 6.88 -11.82 -9.22
N ASN A 201 6.91 -11.01 -8.17
CA ASN A 201 6.34 -9.67 -8.22
C ASN A 201 7.39 -8.69 -8.75
N ASP A 202 6.98 -7.81 -9.64
CA ASP A 202 7.84 -6.79 -10.22
C ASP A 202 7.31 -5.36 -9.95
N LEU A 203 8.21 -4.39 -10.04
CA LEU A 203 7.87 -2.98 -9.97
C LEU A 203 7.50 -2.43 -11.35
N PHE A 204 6.40 -1.70 -11.36
CA PHE A 204 5.91 -0.98 -12.53
C PHE A 204 5.72 0.49 -12.20
N VAL A 205 5.87 1.36 -13.19
CA VAL A 205 5.50 2.77 -13.10
C VAL A 205 4.41 3.11 -14.10
N VAL A 206 3.45 3.96 -13.70
CA VAL A 206 2.38 4.47 -14.57
C VAL A 206 2.25 5.98 -14.37
N PRO A 207 2.08 6.78 -15.44
CA PRO A 207 1.82 8.21 -15.29
C PRO A 207 0.53 8.45 -14.49
N LEU A 208 0.54 9.38 -13.53
CA LEU A 208 -0.67 9.74 -12.79
C LEU A 208 -1.74 10.34 -13.71
N ALA A 209 -1.34 10.87 -14.87
CA ALA A 209 -2.24 11.28 -15.95
C ALA A 209 -2.87 10.10 -16.71
N GLY A 210 -2.49 8.87 -16.44
CA GLY A 210 -2.90 7.66 -17.16
C GLY A 210 -1.93 7.30 -18.27
N GLY A 211 -2.01 6.06 -18.74
CA GLY A 211 -1.13 5.50 -19.78
C GLY A 211 -0.81 4.04 -19.52
N ALA A 212 0.02 3.44 -20.38
CA ALA A 212 0.46 2.08 -20.20
C ALA A 212 1.52 1.98 -19.08
N PRO A 213 1.38 1.05 -18.12
CA PRO A 213 2.41 0.78 -17.15
C PRO A 213 3.71 0.28 -17.80
N LYS A 214 4.85 0.73 -17.26
CA LYS A 214 6.19 0.29 -17.67
C LYS A 214 6.84 -0.49 -16.52
N LYS A 215 7.29 -1.71 -16.79
CA LYS A 215 8.09 -2.52 -15.88
C LYS A 215 9.48 -1.90 -15.68
N ILE A 216 9.95 -1.80 -14.43
CA ILE A 216 11.24 -1.20 -14.06
C ILE A 216 12.15 -2.13 -13.25
N SER A 217 11.67 -3.29 -12.85
CA SER A 217 12.49 -4.35 -12.26
C SER A 217 12.37 -5.63 -13.08
N ASN A 218 13.30 -6.55 -12.92
CA ASN A 218 13.38 -7.78 -13.72
C ASN A 218 14.05 -8.95 -12.98
N ASN A 219 14.12 -8.89 -11.69
CA ASN A 219 14.60 -10.00 -10.89
C ASN A 219 13.55 -11.15 -10.91
N PRO A 220 13.95 -12.43 -10.82
CA PRO A 220 13.00 -13.56 -10.93
C PRO A 220 12.27 -13.90 -9.65
N ALA A 221 12.42 -13.10 -8.59
CA ALA A 221 11.79 -13.28 -7.29
C ALA A 221 10.96 -12.04 -6.91
N ASP A 222 10.60 -11.90 -5.65
CA ASP A 222 9.67 -10.85 -5.20
C ASP A 222 10.37 -9.49 -5.05
N ASP A 223 9.91 -8.49 -5.80
CA ASP A 223 10.23 -7.07 -5.66
C ASP A 223 9.03 -6.33 -5.09
N THR A 224 9.19 -5.64 -3.95
CA THR A 224 8.05 -5.05 -3.24
C THR A 224 8.40 -3.75 -2.49
N SER A 225 7.35 -3.10 -1.97
CA SER A 225 7.47 -1.91 -1.10
C SER A 225 8.28 -0.77 -1.72
N PRO A 226 7.93 -0.30 -2.92
CA PRO A 226 8.63 0.81 -3.55
C PRO A 226 8.48 2.10 -2.74
N LEU A 227 9.55 2.90 -2.69
CA LEU A 227 9.60 4.17 -2.00
C LEU A 227 10.49 5.15 -2.75
N TYR A 228 9.91 6.22 -3.30
CA TYR A 228 10.71 7.27 -3.94
C TYR A 228 11.58 8.01 -2.95
N SER A 229 12.79 8.36 -3.37
CA SER A 229 13.61 9.34 -2.64
C SER A 229 12.94 10.72 -2.69
N PRO A 230 13.08 11.56 -1.65
CA PRO A 230 12.52 12.93 -1.64
C PRO A 230 12.96 13.79 -2.84
N ASP A 231 14.18 13.60 -3.35
CA ASP A 231 14.69 14.30 -4.53
C ASP A 231 14.17 13.70 -5.86
N GLY A 232 13.46 12.60 -5.80
CA GLY A 232 12.86 11.91 -6.94
C GLY A 232 13.84 11.21 -7.87
N ARG A 233 15.12 11.05 -7.52
CA ARG A 233 16.12 10.41 -8.39
C ARG A 233 16.11 8.90 -8.30
N HIS A 234 15.67 8.35 -7.15
CA HIS A 234 15.73 6.93 -6.87
C HIS A 234 14.40 6.37 -6.41
N ILE A 235 14.28 5.06 -6.56
CA ILE A 235 13.25 4.25 -5.92
C ILE A 235 13.97 3.19 -5.08
N ALA A 236 13.82 3.25 -3.76
CA ALA A 236 14.22 2.19 -2.87
C ALA A 236 13.11 1.12 -2.84
N PHE A 237 13.48 -0.15 -2.76
CA PHE A 237 12.52 -1.24 -2.67
C PHE A 237 13.14 -2.45 -1.98
N ARG A 238 12.30 -3.36 -1.54
CA ARG A 238 12.77 -4.63 -0.99
C ARG A 238 12.71 -5.71 -2.06
N ALA A 239 13.71 -6.58 -2.09
CA ALA A 239 13.77 -7.69 -3.02
C ALA A 239 14.24 -8.99 -2.36
N GLN A 240 13.62 -10.09 -2.78
CA GLN A 240 14.16 -11.43 -2.67
C GLN A 240 14.89 -11.76 -3.97
N LEU A 241 15.84 -12.69 -3.96
CA LEU A 241 16.61 -13.05 -5.17
C LEU A 241 16.40 -14.51 -5.60
N ARG A 242 15.83 -15.34 -4.73
CA ARG A 242 15.61 -16.75 -5.00
C ARG A 242 14.16 -16.98 -5.43
N ALA A 243 13.97 -17.20 -6.71
CA ALA A 243 12.66 -17.49 -7.29
C ALA A 243 11.96 -18.68 -6.60
N GLY A 244 10.66 -18.52 -6.29
CA GLY A 244 9.83 -19.55 -5.65
C GLY A 244 10.17 -19.86 -4.20
N TYR A 245 10.97 -19.03 -3.54
CA TYR A 245 11.38 -19.26 -2.15
C TYR A 245 10.98 -18.09 -1.23
N GLU A 246 9.79 -18.15 -0.70
CA GLU A 246 9.19 -17.09 0.14
C GLU A 246 9.99 -16.77 1.41
N SER A 247 10.81 -17.70 1.90
CA SER A 247 11.69 -17.49 3.06
C SER A 247 13.07 -16.94 2.69
N ASP A 248 13.29 -16.51 1.43
CA ASP A 248 14.53 -15.82 1.08
C ASP A 248 14.64 -14.49 1.80
N ARG A 249 15.87 -14.07 2.05
CA ARG A 249 16.17 -12.82 2.74
C ARG A 249 15.69 -11.61 1.94
N TRP A 250 14.97 -10.72 2.58
CA TRP A 250 14.65 -9.40 2.04
C TRP A 250 15.89 -8.50 2.06
N ARG A 251 16.23 -7.98 0.90
CA ARG A 251 17.34 -7.04 0.69
C ARG A 251 16.80 -5.66 0.36
N LEU A 252 17.56 -4.61 0.68
CA LEU A 252 17.27 -3.25 0.27
C LEU A 252 17.96 -2.97 -1.07
N MET A 253 17.15 -2.71 -2.07
CA MET A 253 17.59 -2.39 -3.43
C MET A 253 17.35 -0.92 -3.73
N LEU A 254 18.17 -0.36 -4.61
CA LEU A 254 18.06 1.01 -5.08
C LEU A 254 18.01 1.03 -6.61
N HIS A 255 16.90 1.52 -7.18
CA HIS A 255 16.76 1.77 -8.61
C HIS A 255 17.06 3.24 -8.91
N GLU A 256 18.04 3.52 -9.75
CA GLU A 256 18.31 4.86 -10.27
C GLU A 256 17.42 5.14 -11.48
N ARG A 257 16.52 6.13 -11.37
CA ARG A 257 15.48 6.38 -12.38
C ARG A 257 16.04 6.85 -13.73
N ALA A 258 17.17 7.56 -13.73
CA ALA A 258 17.76 8.09 -14.96
C ALA A 258 18.41 7.00 -15.83
N SER A 259 19.14 6.08 -15.23
CA SER A 259 19.88 5.02 -15.94
C SER A 259 19.13 3.68 -15.98
N GLY A 260 18.20 3.47 -15.04
CA GLY A 260 17.58 2.17 -14.81
C GLY A 260 18.46 1.19 -14.03
N ALA A 261 19.62 1.61 -13.54
CA ALA A 261 20.53 0.75 -12.78
C ALA A 261 19.93 0.39 -11.43
N VAL A 262 20.11 -0.87 -11.03
CA VAL A 262 19.66 -1.40 -9.74
C VAL A 262 20.89 -1.84 -8.94
N THR A 263 20.98 -1.36 -7.70
CA THR A 263 22.08 -1.67 -6.76
C THR A 263 21.53 -2.35 -5.51
N ASN A 264 22.13 -3.45 -5.09
CA ASN A 264 21.85 -4.07 -3.80
C ASN A 264 22.65 -3.36 -2.70
N LEU A 265 21.98 -2.68 -1.79
CA LEU A 265 22.60 -1.90 -0.71
C LEU A 265 22.93 -2.75 0.53
N THR A 266 22.36 -3.94 0.68
CA THR A 266 22.44 -4.75 1.90
C THR A 266 22.92 -6.17 1.65
N GLU A 267 23.72 -6.40 0.60
CA GLU A 267 24.21 -7.77 0.29
C GLU A 267 24.98 -8.39 1.45
N SER A 268 25.84 -7.62 2.11
CA SER A 268 26.62 -8.08 3.27
C SER A 268 25.87 -8.05 4.61
N PHE A 269 24.62 -7.59 4.63
CA PHE A 269 23.81 -7.49 5.86
C PHE A 269 22.99 -8.77 6.05
N ASP A 270 23.35 -9.57 7.04
CA ASP A 270 22.77 -10.89 7.28
C ASP A 270 21.47 -10.86 8.09
N ARG A 271 20.51 -10.00 7.68
CA ARG A 271 19.16 -9.93 8.26
C ARG A 271 18.15 -9.51 7.21
N TRP A 272 16.90 -9.78 7.47
CA TRP A 272 15.79 -9.30 6.66
C TRP A 272 15.58 -7.81 6.84
N VAL A 273 15.54 -7.09 5.73
CA VAL A 273 15.13 -5.68 5.73
C VAL A 273 13.61 -5.60 5.87
N GLY A 274 13.15 -4.93 6.91
CA GLY A 274 11.73 -4.67 7.19
C GLY A 274 11.23 -3.37 6.54
N SER A 275 10.61 -2.48 7.33
CA SER A 275 10.14 -1.17 6.87
C SER A 275 11.30 -0.26 6.50
N VAL A 276 11.12 0.55 5.45
CA VAL A 276 12.15 1.45 4.93
C VAL A 276 11.67 2.89 4.95
N ALA A 277 12.55 3.83 5.26
CA ALA A 277 12.30 5.27 5.19
C ALA A 277 13.54 6.01 4.67
N TRP A 278 13.32 7.09 3.92
CA TRP A 278 14.36 8.02 3.49
C TRP A 278 14.62 9.11 4.54
N SER A 279 15.86 9.59 4.62
CA SER A 279 16.12 10.90 5.21
C SER A 279 15.55 12.01 4.32
N PRO A 280 15.08 13.14 4.90
CA PRO A 280 14.48 14.23 4.12
C PRO A 280 15.39 14.80 3.02
N ASP A 281 16.69 14.72 3.18
CA ASP A 281 17.72 15.18 2.23
C ASP A 281 18.12 14.12 1.19
N SER A 282 17.46 12.96 1.18
CA SER A 282 17.76 11.82 0.29
C SER A 282 19.16 11.21 0.45
N SER A 283 19.90 11.60 1.47
CA SER A 283 21.29 11.14 1.65
C SER A 283 21.42 9.75 2.28
N ARG A 284 20.37 9.31 3.00
CA ARG A 284 20.39 8.08 3.79
C ARG A 284 19.06 7.35 3.71
N LEU A 285 19.17 6.04 3.96
CA LEU A 285 18.03 5.15 4.21
C LEU A 285 18.06 4.66 5.65
N PHE A 286 16.89 4.58 6.25
CA PHE A 286 16.62 3.93 7.53
C PHE A 286 15.74 2.72 7.29
N PHE A 287 15.97 1.65 8.03
CA PHE A 287 15.15 0.46 7.91
C PHE A 287 15.13 -0.33 9.22
N THR A 288 14.04 -1.05 9.46
CA THR A 288 13.95 -2.00 10.57
C THR A 288 14.54 -3.34 10.13
N ALA A 289 15.08 -4.09 11.09
CA ALA A 289 15.45 -5.49 10.89
C ALA A 289 15.44 -6.21 12.23
N GLU A 290 14.95 -7.46 12.24
CA GLU A 290 15.00 -8.27 13.44
C GLU A 290 16.44 -8.63 13.83
N ASP A 291 16.76 -8.43 15.10
CA ASP A 291 18.04 -8.77 15.70
C ASP A 291 17.85 -9.28 17.13
N ARG A 292 18.10 -10.58 17.37
CA ARG A 292 18.05 -11.22 18.69
C ARG A 292 16.73 -11.02 19.44
N GLY A 293 15.61 -11.16 18.72
CA GLY A 293 14.28 -11.01 19.28
C GLY A 293 13.83 -9.55 19.51
N ARG A 294 14.51 -8.59 18.87
CA ARG A 294 14.19 -7.15 18.86
C ARG A 294 14.12 -6.67 17.43
N GLU A 295 13.53 -5.50 17.20
CA GLU A 295 13.45 -4.88 15.90
C GLU A 295 14.04 -3.46 15.89
N PRO A 296 15.39 -3.33 15.98
CA PRO A 296 16.06 -2.04 15.93
C PRO A 296 15.97 -1.37 14.55
N ILE A 297 16.26 -0.06 14.51
CA ILE A 297 16.41 0.71 13.28
C ILE A 297 17.88 0.77 12.89
N PHE A 298 18.17 0.40 11.66
CA PHE A 298 19.47 0.54 11.03
C PHE A 298 19.46 1.68 10.01
N THR A 299 20.65 2.12 9.60
CA THR A 299 20.82 3.15 8.57
C THR A 299 22.05 2.88 7.73
N LEU A 300 21.99 3.33 6.45
CA LEU A 300 23.13 3.37 5.54
C LEU A 300 23.05 4.57 4.59
N PRO A 301 24.17 5.02 3.99
CA PRO A 301 24.14 6.05 2.95
C PRO A 301 23.40 5.57 1.71
N ALA A 302 22.67 6.46 1.03
CA ALA A 302 21.95 6.14 -0.21
C ALA A 302 22.89 5.67 -1.34
N GLY A 303 24.12 6.19 -1.39
CA GLY A 303 25.14 5.73 -2.33
C GLY A 303 25.80 4.39 -1.98
N GLY A 304 25.28 3.67 -0.98
CA GLY A 304 25.88 2.43 -0.48
C GLY A 304 26.89 2.66 0.64
N GLY A 305 27.34 1.57 1.26
CA GLY A 305 28.31 1.61 2.34
C GLY A 305 27.89 0.75 3.55
N ALA A 306 28.56 0.94 4.67
CA ALA A 306 28.33 0.13 5.86
C ALA A 306 26.97 0.42 6.50
N VAL A 307 26.21 -0.64 6.77
CA VAL A 307 25.03 -0.59 7.61
C VAL A 307 25.43 -0.32 9.07
N ARG A 308 24.75 0.59 9.73
CA ARG A 308 24.99 0.96 11.13
C ARG A 308 23.69 0.94 11.91
N LEU A 309 23.78 0.61 13.18
CA LEU A 309 22.67 0.77 14.12
C LEU A 309 22.37 2.26 14.31
N ALA A 310 21.14 2.69 14.08
CA ALA A 310 20.69 4.05 14.28
C ALA A 310 19.94 4.20 15.60
N ILE A 311 18.98 3.32 15.85
CA ILE A 311 18.20 3.28 17.10
C ILE A 311 18.11 1.82 17.53
N GLY A 312 18.53 1.55 18.74
CA GLY A 312 18.47 0.23 19.37
C GLY A 312 17.91 0.36 20.78
N GLY A 313 17.78 -0.76 21.46
CA GLY A 313 17.28 -0.81 22.83
C GLY A 313 16.61 -2.14 23.16
N ASP A 314 15.95 -2.19 24.30
CA ASP A 314 15.28 -3.39 24.79
C ASP A 314 13.81 -3.50 24.36
N ALA A 315 13.32 -2.56 23.54
CA ALA A 315 11.96 -2.55 23.02
C ALA A 315 11.90 -3.00 21.54
N HIS A 316 10.77 -3.59 21.16
CA HIS A 316 10.33 -3.65 19.77
C HIS A 316 9.83 -2.28 19.35
N LEU A 317 10.21 -1.81 18.18
CA LEU A 317 9.82 -0.52 17.62
C LEU A 317 8.65 -0.68 16.64
#